data_e228e8b665be28802529b5187a143568
#
_entry.id   e228e8b665be28802529b5187a143568
#
_cell.length_a   1.000
_cell.length_b   1.000
_cell.length_c   1.000
_cell.angle_alpha   90.00
_cell.angle_beta   90.00
_cell.angle_gamma   90.00
#
_symmetry.space_group_name_H-M   'P 1'
#
loop_
_entity.id
_entity.type
_entity.pdbx_description
1 polymer ?
#
loop_
_entity_poly.entity_id
_entity_poly.type
_entity_poly.pdbx_seq_one_letter_code
_entity_poly.pdbx_strand_id
1 'polypeptide(L)'
;MAANLAPISNLVGEAADLRGMRECLQWFTREKQWINDIHLQLCRVPAPTFLEQQRAEWIVAQFRNLGWHADIDRAGNVVAMPDARSEGPYVALTAHLDTVLAT
;
A
#
# COMPACT_ATOMS: atom_id res chain seq x y z
N MET A 1 -35.65 -13.23 -1.88
CA MET A 1 -35.42 -12.67 -0.51
C MET A 1 -34.26 -11.73 -0.56
N ALA A 2 -34.48 -10.47 -0.25
CA ALA A 2 -33.39 -9.53 -0.10
C ALA A 2 -32.58 -9.88 1.17
N ALA A 3 -31.29 -10.08 1.03
CA ALA A 3 -30.41 -10.23 2.17
C ALA A 3 -30.43 -8.91 2.98
N ASN A 4 -30.67 -9.02 4.27
CA ASN A 4 -30.67 -7.87 5.18
C ASN A 4 -29.21 -7.51 5.49
N LEU A 5 -28.61 -6.68 4.64
CA LEU A 5 -27.23 -6.25 4.81
C LEU A 5 -27.17 -5.12 5.84
N ALA A 6 -26.30 -5.26 6.82
CA ALA A 6 -26.02 -4.19 7.78
C ALA A 6 -25.50 -2.95 7.03
N PRO A 7 -25.81 -1.73 7.48
CA PRO A 7 -25.21 -0.52 6.94
C PRO A 7 -23.68 -0.62 6.93
N ILE A 8 -23.05 -0.07 5.89
CA ILE A 8 -21.58 -0.09 5.75
C ILE A 8 -20.90 0.52 6.99
N SER A 9 -21.50 1.58 7.57
CA SER A 9 -20.98 2.20 8.79
C SER A 9 -20.88 1.23 9.96
N ASN A 10 -21.85 0.30 10.09
CA ASN A 10 -21.82 -0.72 11.15
C ASN A 10 -20.72 -1.76 10.90
N LEU A 11 -20.54 -2.16 9.63
CA LEU A 11 -19.48 -3.10 9.25
C LEU A 11 -18.09 -2.51 9.49
N VAL A 12 -17.89 -1.24 9.19
CA VAL A 12 -16.64 -0.53 9.46
C VAL A 12 -16.38 -0.44 10.96
N GLY A 13 -17.41 -0.11 11.75
CA GLY A 13 -17.30 -0.08 13.22
C GLY A 13 -16.94 -1.43 13.80
N GLU A 14 -17.57 -2.51 13.34
CA GLU A 14 -17.27 -3.88 13.77
C GLU A 14 -15.84 -4.28 13.39
N ALA A 15 -15.40 -3.96 12.18
CA ALA A 15 -14.03 -4.24 11.75
C ALA A 15 -13.01 -3.49 12.59
N ALA A 16 -13.28 -2.22 12.91
CA ALA A 16 -12.39 -1.39 13.74
C ALA A 16 -12.28 -1.92 15.18
N ASP A 17 -13.30 -2.65 15.67
CA ASP A 17 -13.31 -3.24 17.01
C ASP A 17 -12.56 -4.57 17.10
N LEU A 18 -12.21 -5.19 15.98
CA LEU A 18 -11.39 -6.39 15.99
C LEU A 18 -10.00 -6.09 16.57
N ARG A 19 -9.50 -7.00 17.39
CA ARG A 19 -8.20 -6.82 18.06
C ARG A 19 -7.06 -6.53 17.09
N GLY A 20 -6.96 -7.31 16.01
CA GLY A 20 -5.92 -7.12 15.00
C GLY A 20 -6.03 -5.78 14.29
N MET A 21 -7.24 -5.30 14.05
CA MET A 21 -7.47 -4.00 13.45
C MET A 21 -7.10 -2.86 14.41
N ARG A 22 -7.45 -3.01 15.70
CA ARG A 22 -7.05 -2.02 16.73
C ARG A 22 -5.54 -1.89 16.81
N GLU A 23 -4.83 -3.00 16.83
CA GLU A 23 -3.36 -3.02 16.85
C GLU A 23 -2.79 -2.33 15.61
N CYS A 24 -3.36 -2.59 14.44
CA CYS A 24 -2.98 -1.95 13.20
C CYS A 24 -3.17 -0.43 13.25
N LEU A 25 -4.33 0.04 13.71
CA LEU A 25 -4.62 1.47 13.83
C LEU A 25 -3.70 2.15 14.85
N GLN A 26 -3.41 1.49 15.96
CA GLN A 26 -2.45 1.98 16.95
C GLN A 26 -1.03 2.06 16.38
N TRP A 27 -0.66 1.12 15.51
CA TRP A 27 0.63 1.14 14.83
C TRP A 27 0.82 2.42 14.02
N PHE A 28 -0.20 2.85 13.27
CA PHE A 28 -0.13 4.09 12.50
C PHE A 28 0.13 5.32 13.36
N THR A 29 -0.49 5.39 14.54
CA THR A 29 -0.26 6.49 15.48
C THR A 29 1.14 6.44 16.06
N ARG A 30 1.60 5.26 16.45
CA ARG A 30 2.91 5.04 17.04
C ARG A 30 4.05 5.29 16.05
N GLU A 31 3.86 4.88 14.78
CA GLU A 31 4.89 4.98 13.75
C GLU A 31 4.71 6.19 12.83
N LYS A 32 4.01 7.19 13.30
CA LYS A 32 3.72 8.40 12.52
C LYS A 32 4.97 9.06 11.95
N GLN A 33 6.03 9.15 12.75
CA GLN A 33 7.29 9.76 12.31
C GLN A 33 7.94 8.95 11.18
N TRP A 34 7.98 7.62 11.32
CA TRP A 34 8.53 6.76 10.29
C TRP A 34 7.73 6.86 8.98
N ILE A 35 6.41 6.90 9.06
CA ILE A 35 5.54 7.07 7.89
C ILE A 35 5.84 8.38 7.17
N ASN A 36 5.97 9.48 7.92
CA ASN A 36 6.30 10.78 7.34
C ASN A 36 7.68 10.78 6.69
N ASP A 37 8.66 10.16 7.31
CA ASP A 37 10.02 10.07 6.78
C ASP A 37 10.07 9.27 5.48
N ILE A 38 9.39 8.14 5.41
CA ILE A 38 9.28 7.32 4.20
C ILE A 38 8.56 8.09 3.09
N HIS A 39 7.51 8.81 3.43
CA HIS A 39 6.79 9.65 2.48
C HIS A 39 7.69 10.73 1.87
N LEU A 40 8.48 11.41 2.69
CA LEU A 40 9.44 12.40 2.22
C LEU A 40 10.52 11.79 1.32
N GLN A 41 11.03 10.63 1.67
CA GLN A 41 12.00 9.91 0.85
C GLN A 41 11.41 9.52 -0.51
N LEU A 42 10.18 9.02 -0.52
CA LEU A 42 9.46 8.68 -1.74
C LEU A 42 9.32 9.92 -2.65
N CYS A 43 8.91 11.05 -2.08
CA CYS A 43 8.71 12.29 -2.83
C CYS A 43 10.01 12.84 -3.43
N ARG A 44 11.16 12.52 -2.85
CA ARG A 44 12.47 12.95 -3.36
C ARG A 44 12.96 12.12 -4.54
N VAL A 45 12.37 10.96 -4.79
CA VAL A 45 12.69 10.16 -5.97
C VAL A 45 11.86 10.71 -7.13
N PRO A 46 12.48 11.28 -8.18
CA PRO A 46 11.73 11.87 -9.29
C PRO A 46 10.84 10.86 -10.00
N ALA A 47 9.60 11.24 -10.25
CA ALA A 47 8.65 10.39 -10.98
C ALA A 47 7.61 11.24 -11.73
N PRO A 48 8.04 12.09 -12.69
CA PRO A 48 7.07 12.76 -13.54
C PRO A 48 6.33 11.74 -14.41
N THR A 49 5.14 12.10 -14.87
CA THR A 49 4.31 11.22 -15.68
C THR A 49 5.09 10.64 -16.87
N PHE A 50 5.01 9.33 -17.06
CA PHE A 50 5.75 8.52 -18.02
C PHE A 50 7.25 8.33 -17.73
N LEU A 51 7.77 8.88 -16.64
CA LEU A 51 9.17 8.74 -16.23
C LEU A 51 9.24 8.25 -14.77
N GLU A 52 8.43 7.23 -14.43
CA GLU A 52 8.29 6.72 -13.05
C GLU A 52 9.28 5.60 -12.71
N GLN A 53 10.15 5.19 -13.65
CA GLN A 53 11.00 4.01 -13.48
C GLN A 53 11.84 4.07 -12.20
N GLN A 54 12.46 5.19 -11.93
CA GLN A 54 13.35 5.35 -10.78
C GLN A 54 12.60 5.18 -9.46
N ARG A 55 11.40 5.76 -9.36
CA ARG A 55 10.55 5.60 -8.19
C ARG A 55 10.03 4.18 -8.05
N ALA A 56 9.67 3.54 -9.16
CA ALA A 56 9.25 2.15 -9.15
C ALA A 56 10.34 1.24 -8.59
N GLU A 57 11.58 1.42 -9.03
CA GLU A 57 12.73 0.67 -8.51
C GLU A 57 12.95 0.91 -7.01
N TRP A 58 12.81 2.16 -6.57
CA TRP A 58 12.92 2.50 -5.15
C TRP A 58 11.83 1.80 -4.32
N ILE A 59 10.58 1.82 -4.78
CA ILE A 59 9.46 1.16 -4.09
C ILE A 59 9.64 -0.35 -4.03
N VAL A 60 10.07 -0.97 -5.12
CA VAL A 60 10.38 -2.42 -5.14
C VAL A 60 11.40 -2.76 -4.05
N ALA A 61 12.46 -1.96 -3.94
CA ALA A 61 13.48 -2.16 -2.91
C ALA A 61 12.89 -2.06 -1.50
N GLN A 62 11.98 -1.10 -1.26
CA GLN A 62 11.32 -0.95 0.04
C GLN A 62 10.47 -2.17 0.38
N PHE A 63 9.66 -2.67 -0.55
CA PHE A 63 8.86 -3.87 -0.31
C PHE A 63 9.72 -5.10 -0.05
N ARG A 64 10.79 -5.27 -0.82
CA ARG A 64 11.72 -6.40 -0.63
C ARG A 64 12.41 -6.33 0.75
N ASN A 65 12.75 -5.14 1.22
CA ASN A 65 13.30 -4.95 2.56
C ASN A 65 12.32 -5.35 3.66
N LEU A 66 11.01 -5.29 3.40
CA LEU A 66 9.97 -5.77 4.31
C LEU A 66 9.72 -7.27 4.20
N GLY A 67 10.43 -7.96 3.31
CA GLY A 67 10.24 -9.39 3.08
C GLY A 67 9.13 -9.72 2.09
N TRP A 68 8.59 -8.75 1.39
CA TRP A 68 7.56 -8.96 0.37
C TRP A 68 8.17 -9.36 -0.97
N HIS A 69 7.37 -10.02 -1.79
CA HIS A 69 7.69 -10.26 -3.19
C HIS A 69 7.25 -9.06 -4.00
N ALA A 70 8.18 -8.41 -4.68
CA ALA A 70 7.88 -7.22 -5.45
C ALA A 70 8.69 -7.21 -6.75
N ASP A 71 8.02 -6.87 -7.84
CA ASP A 71 8.60 -6.77 -9.17
C ASP A 71 7.93 -5.65 -9.96
N ILE A 72 8.58 -5.24 -11.04
CA ILE A 72 8.04 -4.27 -11.99
C ILE A 72 7.55 -5.06 -13.20
N ASP A 73 6.29 -4.88 -13.59
CA ASP A 73 5.73 -5.54 -14.76
C ASP A 73 6.13 -4.84 -16.07
N ARG A 74 5.68 -5.39 -17.20
CA ARG A 74 6.01 -4.85 -18.54
C ARG A 74 5.49 -3.44 -18.76
N ALA A 75 4.41 -3.07 -18.08
CA ALA A 75 3.84 -1.74 -18.19
C ALA A 75 4.50 -0.72 -17.25
N GLY A 76 5.42 -1.16 -16.39
CA GLY A 76 6.10 -0.32 -15.42
C GLY A 76 5.41 -0.24 -14.07
N ASN A 77 4.38 -1.06 -13.83
CA ASN A 77 3.70 -1.11 -12.54
C ASN A 77 4.53 -1.90 -11.52
N VAL A 78 4.57 -1.41 -10.29
CA VAL A 78 5.08 -2.19 -9.17
C VAL A 78 3.97 -3.11 -8.70
N VAL A 79 4.25 -4.40 -8.65
CA VAL A 79 3.35 -5.42 -8.10
C VAL A 79 4.03 -6.03 -6.89
N ALA A 80 3.42 -5.90 -5.73
CA ALA A 80 3.97 -6.40 -4.48
C ALA A 80 2.96 -7.29 -3.76
N MET A 81 3.43 -8.43 -3.27
CA MET A 81 2.62 -9.41 -2.53
C MET A 81 3.37 -9.89 -1.30
N PRO A 82 2.70 -10.00 -0.14
CA PRO A 82 3.35 -10.48 1.08
C PRO A 82 3.75 -11.96 0.98
N ASP A 83 3.01 -12.76 0.21
CA ASP A 83 3.29 -14.17 -0.02
C ASP A 83 3.06 -14.52 -1.48
N ALA A 84 4.10 -14.99 -2.17
CA ALA A 84 4.04 -15.41 -3.57
C ALA A 84 3.21 -16.69 -3.79
N ARG A 85 2.92 -17.45 -2.72
CA ARG A 85 2.18 -18.72 -2.77
C ARG A 85 0.71 -18.58 -2.44
N SER A 86 0.23 -17.36 -2.21
CA SER A 86 -1.16 -17.13 -1.86
C SER A 86 -2.06 -17.54 -3.03
N GLU A 87 -2.90 -18.53 -2.81
CA GLU A 87 -3.95 -18.95 -3.72
C GLU A 87 -5.30 -18.51 -3.15
N GLY A 88 -6.20 -18.12 -4.04
CA GLY A 88 -7.55 -17.72 -3.66
C GLY A 88 -7.80 -16.22 -3.79
N PRO A 89 -8.93 -15.74 -3.29
CA PRO A 89 -9.31 -14.34 -3.42
C PRO A 89 -8.34 -13.42 -2.66
N TYR A 90 -8.08 -12.25 -3.21
CA TYR A 90 -7.22 -11.24 -2.61
C TYR A 90 -7.85 -9.85 -2.72
N VAL A 91 -7.38 -8.95 -1.87
CA VAL A 91 -7.72 -7.53 -1.94
C VAL A 91 -6.54 -6.80 -2.57
N ALA A 92 -6.79 -6.04 -3.63
CA ALA A 92 -5.78 -5.23 -4.26
C ALA A 92 -5.88 -3.78 -3.78
N LEU A 93 -4.76 -3.23 -3.32
CA LEU A 93 -4.61 -1.81 -3.03
C LEU A 93 -3.83 -1.19 -4.17
N THR A 94 -4.37 -0.15 -4.79
CA THR A 94 -3.76 0.50 -5.94
C THR A 94 -3.51 1.97 -5.70
N ALA A 95 -2.40 2.48 -6.24
CA ALA A 95 -2.06 3.89 -6.21
C ALA A 95 -1.17 4.20 -7.41
N HIS A 96 -1.22 5.43 -7.91
CA HIS A 96 -0.34 5.84 -8.99
C HIS A 96 1.06 6.21 -8.47
N LEU A 97 2.07 6.03 -9.32
CA LEU A 97 3.47 6.31 -8.98
C LEU A 97 3.86 7.76 -9.25
N ASP A 98 3.34 8.32 -10.34
CA ASP A 98 3.74 9.63 -10.80
C ASP A 98 3.26 10.76 -9.90
N THR A 99 4.06 11.82 -9.85
CA THR A 99 3.70 13.06 -9.18
C THR A 99 4.02 14.24 -10.06
N VAL A 100 3.28 15.33 -9.88
CA VAL A 100 3.44 16.55 -10.67
C VAL A 100 4.76 17.24 -10.37
N LEU A 101 5.23 17.14 -9.14
CA LEU A 101 6.51 17.71 -8.71
C LEU A 101 7.64 16.76 -9.05
N ALA A 102 8.40 17.09 -10.09
CA ALA A 102 9.62 16.40 -10.44
C ALA A 102 10.79 17.35 -10.17
N THR A 103 11.50 17.11 -9.11
CA THR A 103 12.76 17.80 -8.82
C THR A 103 13.91 16.84 -8.90
#